data_ad7f61360f09dd35a3119d20eb69fa3a
#
_entry.id   ad7f61360f09dd35a3119d20eb69fa3a
#
_cell.length_a   1.000
_cell.length_b   1.000
_cell.length_c   1.000
_cell.angle_alpha   90.00
_cell.angle_beta   90.00
_cell.angle_gamma   90.00
#
_symmetry.space_group_name_H-M   'P 1'
#
loop_
_entity.id
_entity.type
_entity.pdbx_description
1 polymer ?
#
loop_
_entity_poly.entity_id
_entity_poly.type
_entity_poly.pdbx_seq_one_letter_code
_entity_poly.pdbx_strand_id
1 'polypeptide(L)'
;NQWMFRVGHTADHPLRIHPRLLHPDPMTGLFPVIAESTAVRMDLTHSGWSDIFFLGMDYPAGAQVLNISIDLCLNKNGETSEPRPPVEAYVRVIDQPLLRLCSVDLETTTDVRSIGEVFDFAKDYLGLLKAAVIASGIVPPGIESARQPLEDLLARLAGPGRGLEVVSKVNNIPKGSRLAVSTNLLGSLIAACMRATGQVNSLEGALTETERRIVASRAILGEWIGGSGGGWQDSGGVWPGIKLIEGVEATEDDPEHGISKGRLLPRHHIFNTDEIPPGSRKKLEESLVLVPGGMAQDVGPILEMVTEK
;
A
#
# COMPACT_ATOMS: atom_id res chain seq x y z
N ASN A 1 -15.83 3.59 0.53
CA ASN A 1 -14.74 3.68 1.53
C ASN A 1 -15.07 4.54 2.76
N GLN A 2 -16.06 5.42 2.69
CA GLN A 2 -16.52 6.22 3.84
C GLN A 2 -17.04 5.37 5.02
N TRP A 3 -17.44 4.12 4.76
CA TRP A 3 -17.90 3.20 5.79
C TRP A 3 -16.89 3.01 6.91
N MET A 4 -15.58 3.03 6.62
CA MET A 4 -14.51 2.85 7.61
C MET A 4 -14.54 3.90 8.73
N PHE A 5 -14.99 5.10 8.42
CA PHE A 5 -15.12 6.20 9.39
C PHE A 5 -16.44 6.16 10.18
N ARG A 6 -17.40 5.34 9.73
CA ARG A 6 -18.73 5.21 10.36
C ARG A 6 -18.86 4.00 11.27
N VAL A 7 -17.94 3.04 11.17
CA VAL A 7 -17.94 1.85 12.04
C VAL A 7 -17.45 2.25 13.43
N GLY A 8 -18.38 2.43 14.37
CA GLY A 8 -18.06 2.79 15.76
C GLY A 8 -18.07 1.59 16.73
N HIS A 9 -18.49 0.41 16.27
CA HIS A 9 -18.58 -0.79 17.09
C HIS A 9 -18.09 -2.02 16.34
N THR A 10 -17.36 -2.91 17.02
CA THR A 10 -16.80 -4.13 16.41
C THR A 10 -17.88 -5.05 15.83
N ALA A 11 -19.06 -5.12 16.46
CA ALA A 11 -20.19 -5.92 15.96
C ALA A 11 -20.73 -5.45 14.59
N ASP A 12 -20.57 -4.16 14.28
CA ASP A 12 -21.04 -3.55 13.03
C ASP A 12 -20.05 -3.69 11.89
N HIS A 13 -18.90 -4.34 12.15
CA HIS A 13 -17.84 -4.49 11.15
C HIS A 13 -18.33 -5.30 9.94
N PRO A 14 -18.31 -4.72 8.72
CA PRO A 14 -18.90 -5.34 7.54
C PRO A 14 -18.03 -6.44 6.93
N LEU A 15 -16.72 -6.39 7.12
CA LEU A 15 -15.79 -7.32 6.49
C LEU A 15 -15.75 -8.68 7.18
N ARG A 16 -15.43 -9.70 6.40
CA ARG A 16 -15.15 -11.07 6.83
C ARG A 16 -13.97 -11.60 6.05
N ILE A 17 -13.16 -12.41 6.68
CA ILE A 17 -12.10 -13.15 5.98
C ILE A 17 -12.77 -14.10 4.98
N HIS A 18 -12.20 -14.15 3.80
CA HIS A 18 -12.68 -15.01 2.72
C HIS A 18 -12.71 -16.47 3.18
N PRO A 19 -13.82 -17.21 2.96
CA PRO A 19 -14.00 -18.58 3.52
C PRO A 19 -12.87 -19.55 3.20
N ARG A 20 -12.28 -19.47 2.02
CA ARG A 20 -11.15 -20.33 1.64
C ARG A 20 -9.91 -20.16 2.52
N LEU A 21 -9.75 -19.02 3.17
CA LEU A 21 -8.61 -18.71 4.04
C LEU A 21 -8.83 -19.17 5.49
N LEU A 22 -10.04 -19.61 5.83
CA LEU A 22 -10.39 -20.06 7.18
C LEU A 22 -10.14 -21.55 7.41
N HIS A 23 -9.72 -22.28 6.39
CA HIS A 23 -9.48 -23.72 6.46
C HIS A 23 -7.99 -24.00 6.33
N PRO A 24 -7.32 -24.47 7.39
CA PRO A 24 -5.92 -24.85 7.30
C PRO A 24 -5.75 -26.07 6.39
N ASP A 25 -4.59 -26.14 5.76
CA ASP A 25 -4.20 -27.31 4.99
C ASP A 25 -4.15 -28.55 5.90
N PRO A 26 -4.81 -29.65 5.56
CA PRO A 26 -4.91 -30.83 6.43
C PRO A 26 -3.58 -31.52 6.73
N MET A 27 -2.57 -31.35 5.85
CA MET A 27 -1.27 -32.00 5.99
C MET A 27 -0.29 -31.16 6.81
N THR A 28 -0.32 -29.84 6.62
CA THR A 28 0.63 -28.93 7.27
C THR A 28 0.05 -28.23 8.51
N GLY A 29 -1.28 -28.19 8.64
CA GLY A 29 -1.97 -27.41 9.66
C GLY A 29 -1.89 -25.91 9.49
N LEU A 30 -1.29 -25.42 8.38
CA LEU A 30 -1.10 -24.00 8.12
C LEU A 30 -2.28 -23.43 7.34
N PHE A 31 -2.70 -22.23 7.69
CA PHE A 31 -3.67 -21.47 6.91
C PHE A 31 -3.09 -20.99 5.59
N PRO A 32 -3.92 -20.89 4.53
CA PRO A 32 -3.51 -20.32 3.26
C PRO A 32 -2.98 -18.90 3.44
N VAL A 33 -1.97 -18.57 2.64
CA VAL A 33 -1.32 -17.25 2.63
C VAL A 33 -1.77 -16.49 1.39
N ILE A 34 -2.23 -15.27 1.58
CA ILE A 34 -2.34 -14.29 0.50
C ILE A 34 -0.98 -13.63 0.35
N ALA A 35 -0.45 -13.62 -0.85
CA ALA A 35 0.80 -12.96 -1.21
C ALA A 35 0.54 -11.88 -2.25
N GLU A 36 1.10 -10.69 -2.04
CA GLU A 36 1.09 -9.58 -2.97
C GLU A 36 2.50 -9.04 -3.16
N SER A 37 2.75 -8.52 -4.33
CA SER A 37 3.99 -7.82 -4.64
C SER A 37 3.71 -6.59 -5.48
N THR A 38 4.54 -5.57 -5.30
CA THR A 38 4.42 -4.32 -6.05
C THR A 38 5.81 -3.88 -6.48
N ALA A 39 5.91 -3.38 -7.70
CA ALA A 39 7.11 -2.70 -8.18
C ALA A 39 7.34 -1.41 -7.37
N VAL A 40 8.56 -0.92 -7.37
CA VAL A 40 8.81 0.48 -7.01
C VAL A 40 8.59 1.37 -8.22
N ARG A 41 8.49 2.67 -8.01
CA ARG A 41 8.24 3.61 -9.11
C ARG A 41 9.42 4.56 -9.30
N MET A 42 9.59 5.02 -10.53
CA MET A 42 10.46 6.14 -10.87
C MET A 42 9.74 7.08 -11.84
N ASP A 43 9.86 8.38 -11.61
CA ASP A 43 9.39 9.39 -12.54
C ASP A 43 10.50 9.70 -13.54
N LEU A 44 10.20 9.54 -14.83
CA LEU A 44 11.15 9.82 -15.92
C LEU A 44 11.15 11.30 -16.27
N THR A 45 9.96 11.89 -16.27
CA THR A 45 9.77 13.33 -16.42
C THR A 45 8.63 13.77 -15.51
N HIS A 46 8.68 15.00 -15.07
CA HIS A 46 7.56 15.63 -14.42
C HIS A 46 7.49 17.10 -14.85
N SER A 47 6.29 17.62 -14.96
CA SER A 47 6.07 19.05 -15.01
C SER A 47 6.57 19.65 -13.70
N GLY A 48 6.87 20.93 -13.64
CA GLY A 48 7.27 21.60 -12.40
C GLY A 48 6.29 21.47 -11.23
N TRP A 49 5.17 20.78 -11.44
CA TRP A 49 4.07 20.56 -10.53
C TRP A 49 3.75 19.08 -10.32
N SER A 50 4.68 18.18 -10.59
CA SER A 50 4.45 16.73 -10.42
C SER A 50 4.09 16.33 -8.99
N ASP A 51 4.55 17.09 -8.01
CA ASP A 51 4.29 16.84 -6.60
C ASP A 51 2.89 17.30 -6.15
N ILE A 52 2.09 17.87 -7.04
CA ILE A 52 0.72 18.33 -6.72
C ILE A 52 -0.31 17.20 -6.66
N PHE A 53 0.04 15.97 -7.07
CA PHE A 53 -0.82 14.83 -6.82
C PHE A 53 -0.87 14.43 -5.33
N PHE A 54 -0.61 15.38 -4.43
CA PHE A 54 -0.81 15.20 -3.00
C PHE A 54 -2.28 15.19 -2.64
N LEU A 55 -2.59 14.43 -1.63
CA LEU A 55 -3.92 14.41 -1.05
C LEU A 55 -4.29 15.83 -0.58
N GLY A 56 -5.41 16.35 -1.06
CA GLY A 56 -5.91 17.66 -0.69
C GLY A 56 -5.50 18.84 -1.57
N MET A 57 -4.64 18.62 -2.58
CA MET A 57 -4.29 19.68 -3.54
C MET A 57 -5.20 19.66 -4.76
N ASP A 58 -5.71 20.83 -5.11
CA ASP A 58 -6.64 21.03 -6.24
C ASP A 58 -5.96 21.62 -7.49
N TYR A 59 -4.64 21.75 -7.49
CA TYR A 59 -3.96 22.62 -8.44
C TYR A 59 -2.58 22.07 -8.83
N PRO A 60 -2.18 22.27 -10.10
CA PRO A 60 -3.00 22.63 -11.24
C PRO A 60 -3.67 21.42 -11.89
N ALA A 61 -4.88 21.61 -12.41
CA ALA A 61 -5.50 20.64 -13.31
C ALA A 61 -4.60 20.36 -14.52
N GLY A 62 -4.53 19.10 -14.96
CA GLY A 62 -3.72 18.71 -16.10
C GLY A 62 -2.22 18.54 -15.80
N ALA A 63 -1.79 18.50 -14.53
CA ALA A 63 -0.45 18.07 -14.19
C ALA A 63 -0.16 16.66 -14.67
N GLN A 64 1.05 16.42 -15.17
CA GLN A 64 1.41 15.15 -15.82
C GLN A 64 2.76 14.65 -15.32
N VAL A 65 2.83 13.33 -15.10
CA VAL A 65 4.05 12.61 -14.73
C VAL A 65 4.21 11.40 -15.63
N LEU A 66 5.35 11.29 -16.32
CA LEU A 66 5.74 10.06 -16.98
C LEU A 66 6.42 9.15 -15.96
N ASN A 67 5.75 8.08 -15.61
CA ASN A 67 6.10 7.18 -14.51
C ASN A 67 6.39 5.77 -15.03
N ILE A 68 7.36 5.09 -14.43
CA ILE A 68 7.64 3.69 -14.70
C ILE A 68 7.60 2.87 -13.42
N SER A 69 7.12 1.64 -13.56
CA SER A 69 7.25 0.61 -12.54
C SER A 69 8.53 -0.17 -12.77
N ILE A 70 9.32 -0.33 -11.71
CA ILE A 70 10.62 -1.01 -11.76
C ILE A 70 10.60 -2.17 -10.78
N ASP A 71 10.80 -3.38 -11.31
CA ASP A 71 11.10 -4.57 -10.52
C ASP A 71 12.61 -4.57 -10.19
N LEU A 72 12.98 -3.64 -9.30
CA LEU A 72 14.36 -3.43 -8.92
C LEU A 72 14.83 -4.53 -7.98
N CYS A 73 15.84 -5.27 -8.41
CA CYS A 73 16.56 -6.21 -7.56
C CYS A 73 18.01 -5.76 -7.44
N LEU A 74 18.43 -5.36 -6.24
CA LEU A 74 19.83 -5.05 -5.97
C LEU A 74 20.53 -6.28 -5.42
N ASN A 75 21.60 -6.70 -6.11
CA ASN A 75 22.48 -7.74 -5.65
C ASN A 75 23.58 -7.17 -4.75
N LYS A 76 23.76 -7.77 -3.58
CA LYS A 76 24.89 -7.43 -2.71
C LYS A 76 26.15 -8.14 -3.20
N ASN A 77 27.24 -7.40 -3.38
CA ASN A 77 28.61 -7.95 -3.58
C ASN A 77 28.79 -8.95 -4.72
N GLY A 78 28.12 -8.75 -5.85
CA GLY A 78 28.33 -9.60 -7.03
C GLY A 78 27.65 -10.98 -6.97
N GLU A 79 26.80 -11.21 -5.98
CA GLU A 79 25.91 -12.38 -5.98
C GLU A 79 24.87 -12.22 -7.08
N THR A 80 24.79 -13.19 -7.99
CA THR A 80 23.68 -13.30 -8.93
C THR A 80 22.50 -13.93 -8.20
N SER A 81 21.61 -13.13 -7.62
CA SER A 81 20.34 -13.62 -7.13
C SER A 81 19.29 -13.59 -8.25
N GLU A 82 18.34 -14.52 -8.20
CA GLU A 82 17.17 -14.41 -9.07
C GLU A 82 16.41 -13.09 -8.83
N PRO A 83 15.89 -12.46 -9.89
CA PRO A 83 15.07 -11.28 -9.75
C PRO A 83 13.91 -11.52 -8.78
N ARG A 84 13.74 -10.61 -7.81
CA ARG A 84 12.65 -10.66 -6.85
C ARG A 84 11.89 -9.36 -6.90
N PRO A 85 10.56 -9.38 -6.64
CA PRO A 85 9.82 -8.14 -6.48
C PRO A 85 10.48 -7.25 -5.42
N PRO A 86 10.55 -5.94 -5.62
CA PRO A 86 11.19 -5.03 -4.66
C PRO A 86 10.45 -4.99 -3.32
N VAL A 87 9.13 -5.13 -3.33
CA VAL A 87 8.30 -5.17 -2.13
C VAL A 87 7.32 -6.32 -2.18
N GLU A 88 7.15 -6.99 -1.06
CA GLU A 88 6.25 -8.14 -0.89
C GLU A 88 5.45 -7.98 0.40
N ALA A 89 4.21 -8.43 0.38
CA ALA A 89 3.31 -8.45 1.52
C ALA A 89 2.58 -9.79 1.62
N TYR A 90 2.36 -10.25 2.85
CA TYR A 90 1.69 -11.52 3.09
C TYR A 90 0.67 -11.37 4.21
N VAL A 91 -0.47 -12.02 4.05
CA VAL A 91 -1.54 -12.05 5.06
C VAL A 91 -2.04 -13.48 5.21
N ARG A 92 -2.19 -13.94 6.46
CA ARG A 92 -2.82 -15.21 6.78
C ARG A 92 -3.60 -15.15 8.08
N VAL A 93 -4.51 -16.10 8.26
CA VAL A 93 -5.16 -16.36 9.54
C VAL A 93 -4.19 -17.10 10.46
N ILE A 94 -4.28 -16.85 11.76
CA ILE A 94 -3.56 -17.57 12.82
C ILE A 94 -4.52 -18.00 13.93
N ASP A 95 -4.23 -19.12 14.61
CA ASP A 95 -5.03 -19.65 15.74
C ASP A 95 -4.66 -18.96 17.08
N GLN A 96 -4.57 -17.62 17.04
CA GLN A 96 -4.36 -16.78 18.20
C GLN A 96 -5.18 -15.50 18.01
N PRO A 97 -5.95 -15.05 19.01
CA PRO A 97 -6.83 -13.87 18.88
C PRO A 97 -6.05 -12.56 19.03
N LEU A 98 -5.11 -12.33 18.13
CA LEU A 98 -4.25 -11.15 18.07
C LEU A 98 -3.92 -10.78 16.63
N LEU A 99 -3.40 -9.59 16.46
CA LEU A 99 -2.85 -9.14 15.19
C LEU A 99 -1.32 -9.18 15.29
N ARG A 100 -0.69 -10.10 14.55
CA ARG A 100 0.76 -10.20 14.45
C ARG A 100 1.25 -9.38 13.27
N LEU A 101 2.08 -8.40 13.54
CA LEU A 101 2.74 -7.56 12.54
C LEU A 101 4.22 -7.93 12.47
N CYS A 102 4.71 -8.25 11.27
CA CYS A 102 6.09 -8.65 11.06
C CYS A 102 6.71 -7.89 9.87
N SER A 103 7.85 -7.26 10.09
CA SER A 103 8.71 -6.72 9.04
C SER A 103 9.97 -7.55 8.94
N VAL A 104 10.14 -8.25 7.81
CA VAL A 104 11.29 -9.14 7.58
C VAL A 104 12.58 -8.35 7.47
N ASP A 105 12.57 -7.23 6.76
CA ASP A 105 13.74 -6.38 6.53
C ASP A 105 14.15 -5.56 7.75
N LEU A 106 13.24 -5.33 8.70
CA LEU A 106 13.53 -4.71 10.00
C LEU A 106 13.79 -5.73 11.11
N GLU A 107 13.67 -7.03 10.81
CA GLU A 107 13.79 -8.13 11.77
C GLU A 107 12.93 -7.92 13.04
N THR A 108 11.73 -7.37 12.84
CA THR A 108 10.85 -6.96 13.94
C THR A 108 9.48 -7.62 13.81
N THR A 109 9.01 -8.16 14.93
CA THR A 109 7.66 -8.74 15.06
C THR A 109 7.00 -8.22 16.32
N THR A 110 5.73 -7.83 16.22
CA THR A 110 4.93 -7.36 17.36
C THR A 110 3.56 -8.05 17.35
N ASP A 111 3.17 -8.58 18.50
CA ASP A 111 1.81 -9.08 18.76
C ASP A 111 0.97 -7.96 19.36
N VAL A 112 0.05 -7.43 18.58
CA VAL A 112 -0.90 -6.39 18.96
C VAL A 112 -2.15 -7.05 19.55
N ARG A 113 -2.56 -6.65 20.76
CA ARG A 113 -3.64 -7.27 21.53
C ARG A 113 -4.78 -6.33 21.88
N SER A 114 -4.64 -5.04 21.60
CA SER A 114 -5.68 -4.03 21.84
C SER A 114 -5.86 -3.12 20.61
N ILE A 115 -7.06 -2.54 20.48
CA ILE A 115 -7.33 -1.55 19.43
C ILE A 115 -6.42 -0.34 19.57
N GLY A 116 -6.20 0.14 20.80
CA GLY A 116 -5.31 1.28 21.04
C GLY A 116 -3.87 1.06 20.57
N GLU A 117 -3.35 -0.17 20.68
CA GLU A 117 -2.01 -0.47 20.16
C GLU A 117 -1.89 -0.39 18.64
N VAL A 118 -2.99 -0.60 17.89
CA VAL A 118 -3.00 -0.43 16.43
C VAL A 118 -2.79 1.03 16.06
N PHE A 119 -3.35 1.96 16.84
CA PHE A 119 -3.24 3.42 16.61
C PHE A 119 -2.03 4.05 17.30
N ASP A 120 -1.28 3.29 18.09
CA ASP A 120 -0.04 3.78 18.71
C ASP A 120 1.16 3.61 17.78
N PHE A 121 1.38 4.63 16.93
CA PHE A 121 2.49 4.65 15.96
C PHE A 121 3.85 4.92 16.59
N ALA A 122 3.89 5.44 17.81
CA ALA A 122 5.13 5.77 18.51
C ALA A 122 5.77 4.58 19.22
N LYS A 123 5.02 3.48 19.38
CA LYS A 123 5.43 2.32 20.20
C LYS A 123 6.57 1.50 19.57
N ASP A 124 6.58 1.39 18.24
CA ASP A 124 7.49 0.52 17.51
C ASP A 124 7.73 1.02 16.07
N TYR A 125 8.63 0.32 15.35
CA TYR A 125 8.96 0.65 13.96
C TYR A 125 7.99 0.04 12.93
N LEU A 126 6.85 -0.52 13.34
CA LEU A 126 5.86 -1.16 12.47
C LEU A 126 4.69 -0.23 12.08
N GLY A 127 4.87 1.06 12.19
CA GLY A 127 3.86 2.07 11.87
C GLY A 127 3.23 1.88 10.48
N LEU A 128 4.04 1.50 9.49
CA LEU A 128 3.55 1.26 8.13
C LEU A 128 2.56 0.08 8.05
N LEU A 129 2.83 -1.01 8.78
CA LEU A 129 1.93 -2.17 8.85
C LEU A 129 0.64 -1.80 9.59
N LYS A 130 0.73 -1.02 10.68
CA LYS A 130 -0.44 -0.48 11.38
C LYS A 130 -1.28 0.39 10.46
N ALA A 131 -0.63 1.31 9.72
CA ALA A 131 -1.30 2.16 8.74
C ALA A 131 -2.01 1.32 7.66
N ALA A 132 -1.39 0.25 7.16
CA ALA A 132 -2.00 -0.65 6.19
C ALA A 132 -3.24 -1.36 6.75
N VAL A 133 -3.18 -1.85 7.98
CA VAL A 133 -4.31 -2.50 8.67
C VAL A 133 -5.47 -1.54 8.87
N ILE A 134 -5.19 -0.28 9.19
CA ILE A 134 -6.20 0.77 9.33
C ILE A 134 -6.78 1.13 7.94
N ALA A 135 -5.92 1.48 7.00
CA ALA A 135 -6.34 1.93 5.67
C ALA A 135 -7.02 0.84 4.83
N SER A 136 -6.73 -0.44 5.07
CA SER A 136 -7.45 -1.56 4.44
C SER A 136 -8.85 -1.78 5.02
N GLY A 137 -9.15 -1.19 6.17
CA GLY A 137 -10.41 -1.35 6.88
C GLY A 137 -10.49 -2.61 7.76
N ILE A 138 -9.39 -3.33 7.98
CA ILE A 138 -9.35 -4.44 8.97
C ILE A 138 -9.60 -3.89 10.37
N VAL A 139 -8.91 -2.80 10.72
CA VAL A 139 -9.21 -2.02 11.93
C VAL A 139 -9.63 -0.62 11.49
N PRO A 140 -10.92 -0.38 11.23
CA PRO A 140 -11.35 0.88 10.62
C PRO A 140 -11.13 2.07 11.57
N PRO A 141 -10.82 3.28 11.04
CA PRO A 141 -10.56 4.47 11.85
C PRO A 141 -11.68 4.81 12.85
N GLY A 142 -12.91 4.54 12.49
CA GLY A 142 -14.07 4.87 13.34
C GLY A 142 -14.09 4.16 14.71
N ILE A 143 -13.32 3.06 14.88
CA ILE A 143 -13.25 2.34 16.17
C ILE A 143 -12.05 2.75 17.03
N GLU A 144 -11.26 3.73 16.65
CA GLU A 144 -10.07 4.16 17.42
C GLU A 144 -10.37 4.41 18.89
N SER A 145 -11.49 5.10 19.16
CA SER A 145 -11.94 5.41 20.52
C SER A 145 -12.78 4.32 21.17
N ALA A 146 -12.98 3.18 20.48
CA ALA A 146 -13.79 2.10 21.01
C ALA A 146 -13.07 1.40 22.18
N ARG A 147 -13.80 1.20 23.28
CA ARG A 147 -13.30 0.46 24.45
C ARG A 147 -13.51 -1.05 24.33
N GLN A 148 -13.68 -1.54 23.11
CA GLN A 148 -13.94 -2.94 22.84
C GLN A 148 -12.61 -3.68 22.67
N PRO A 149 -12.58 -4.97 23.05
CA PRO A 149 -11.40 -5.80 22.83
C PRO A 149 -11.09 -5.97 21.33
N LEU A 150 -9.80 -6.00 20.96
CA LEU A 150 -9.39 -6.35 19.61
C LEU A 150 -9.83 -7.77 19.24
N GLU A 151 -9.87 -8.68 20.23
CA GLU A 151 -10.36 -10.06 20.06
C GLU A 151 -11.79 -10.12 19.50
N ASP A 152 -12.70 -9.25 19.95
CA ASP A 152 -14.07 -9.18 19.42
C ASP A 152 -14.10 -8.82 17.94
N LEU A 153 -13.24 -7.86 17.54
CA LEU A 153 -13.08 -7.50 16.13
C LEU A 153 -12.54 -8.66 15.30
N LEU A 154 -11.49 -9.32 15.78
CA LEU A 154 -10.88 -10.46 15.10
C LEU A 154 -11.81 -11.65 15.02
N ALA A 155 -12.58 -11.92 16.08
CA ALA A 155 -13.61 -12.95 16.08
C ALA A 155 -14.72 -12.64 15.05
N ARG A 156 -15.06 -11.39 14.89
CA ARG A 156 -16.00 -10.93 13.85
C ARG A 156 -15.46 -11.12 12.43
N LEU A 157 -14.16 -10.93 12.22
CA LEU A 157 -13.48 -11.09 10.93
C LEU A 157 -13.22 -12.55 10.57
N ALA A 158 -12.58 -13.31 11.47
CA ALA A 158 -11.99 -14.62 11.19
C ALA A 158 -12.60 -15.78 12.00
N GLY A 159 -13.48 -15.49 12.94
CA GLY A 159 -14.05 -16.44 13.87
C GLY A 159 -13.36 -16.43 15.25
N PRO A 160 -14.02 -17.00 16.28
CA PRO A 160 -13.52 -17.00 17.64
C PRO A 160 -12.14 -17.67 17.78
N GLY A 161 -11.29 -17.09 18.62
CA GLY A 161 -9.94 -17.61 18.92
C GLY A 161 -8.91 -17.40 17.80
N ARG A 162 -9.29 -16.72 16.71
CA ARG A 162 -8.45 -16.48 15.54
C ARG A 162 -8.02 -15.04 15.43
N GLY A 163 -6.91 -14.82 14.76
CA GLY A 163 -6.36 -13.52 14.43
C GLY A 163 -5.74 -13.49 13.05
N LEU A 164 -4.95 -12.48 12.81
CA LEU A 164 -4.28 -12.28 11.52
C LEU A 164 -2.78 -12.04 11.73
N GLU A 165 -1.99 -12.60 10.83
CA GLU A 165 -0.59 -12.25 10.67
C GLU A 165 -0.43 -11.46 9.37
N VAL A 166 0.21 -10.30 9.47
CA VAL A 166 0.51 -9.39 8.35
C VAL A 166 2.02 -9.22 8.29
N VAL A 167 2.60 -9.55 7.15
CA VAL A 167 4.07 -9.55 6.97
C VAL A 167 4.43 -8.62 5.83
N SER A 168 5.44 -7.78 6.06
CA SER A 168 6.07 -6.94 5.04
C SER A 168 7.50 -7.39 4.76
N LYS A 169 7.95 -7.21 3.51
CA LYS A 169 9.31 -7.48 3.11
C LYS A 169 9.75 -6.54 2.00
N VAL A 170 10.89 -5.89 2.21
CA VAL A 170 11.57 -5.07 1.21
C VAL A 170 12.87 -5.76 0.80
N ASN A 171 13.00 -6.03 -0.50
CA ASN A 171 14.12 -6.79 -1.04
C ASN A 171 15.29 -5.88 -1.44
N ASN A 172 16.20 -5.63 -0.48
CA ASN A 172 17.49 -4.95 -0.71
C ASN A 172 17.40 -3.52 -1.29
N ILE A 173 16.29 -2.81 -1.14
CA ILE A 173 16.19 -1.42 -1.55
C ILE A 173 16.77 -0.52 -0.45
N PRO A 174 17.72 0.37 -0.75
CA PRO A 174 18.27 1.29 0.23
C PRO A 174 17.20 2.24 0.79
N LYS A 175 17.24 2.47 2.11
CA LYS A 175 16.42 3.52 2.73
C LYS A 175 16.77 4.89 2.10
N GLY A 176 15.74 5.68 1.82
CA GLY A 176 15.93 7.00 1.20
C GLY A 176 16.21 6.95 -0.31
N SER A 177 15.94 5.82 -0.97
CA SER A 177 16.11 5.65 -2.43
C SER A 177 15.25 6.57 -3.30
N ARG A 178 14.22 7.19 -2.73
CA ARG A 178 13.23 8.02 -3.45
C ARG A 178 12.41 7.27 -4.50
N LEU A 179 12.34 5.95 -4.39
CA LEU A 179 11.58 5.07 -5.29
C LEU A 179 10.15 4.81 -4.78
N ALA A 180 9.67 5.60 -3.82
CA ALA A 180 8.37 5.47 -3.16
C ALA A 180 8.12 4.07 -2.58
N VAL A 181 9.15 3.50 -1.93
CA VAL A 181 9.08 2.15 -1.35
C VAL A 181 7.96 2.04 -0.32
N SER A 182 7.79 3.03 0.56
CA SER A 182 6.76 3.03 1.61
C SER A 182 5.36 2.97 1.02
N THR A 183 5.06 3.83 0.05
CA THR A 183 3.72 3.88 -0.59
C THR A 183 3.41 2.59 -1.36
N ASN A 184 4.39 2.03 -2.08
CA ASN A 184 4.19 0.78 -2.81
C ASN A 184 4.11 -0.43 -1.89
N LEU A 185 4.82 -0.43 -0.76
CA LEU A 185 4.67 -1.44 0.29
C LEU A 185 3.29 -1.35 0.96
N LEU A 186 2.81 -0.14 1.24
CA LEU A 186 1.41 0.06 1.66
C LEU A 186 0.44 -0.47 0.62
N GLY A 187 0.67 -0.22 -0.67
CA GLY A 187 -0.13 -0.77 -1.76
C GLY A 187 -0.20 -2.29 -1.72
N SER A 188 0.93 -2.98 -1.58
CA SER A 188 0.98 -4.45 -1.45
C SER A 188 0.25 -4.95 -0.20
N LEU A 189 0.51 -4.34 0.97
CA LEU A 189 -0.13 -4.71 2.24
C LEU A 189 -1.64 -4.54 2.18
N ILE A 190 -2.10 -3.40 1.65
CA ILE A 190 -3.53 -3.09 1.52
C ILE A 190 -4.19 -4.04 0.52
N ALA A 191 -3.56 -4.31 -0.63
CA ALA A 191 -4.08 -5.26 -1.60
C ALA A 191 -4.22 -6.66 -1.00
N ALA A 192 -3.21 -7.15 -0.28
CA ALA A 192 -3.26 -8.43 0.41
C ALA A 192 -4.39 -8.48 1.45
N CYS A 193 -4.54 -7.43 2.26
CA CYS A 193 -5.64 -7.30 3.22
C CYS A 193 -7.02 -7.26 2.55
N MET A 194 -7.16 -6.53 1.44
CA MET A 194 -8.41 -6.43 0.67
C MET A 194 -8.78 -7.78 0.05
N ARG A 195 -7.81 -8.55 -0.47
CA ARG A 195 -8.05 -9.92 -0.95
C ARG A 195 -8.49 -10.82 0.19
N ALA A 196 -7.77 -10.79 1.30
CA ALA A 196 -8.10 -11.62 2.46
C ALA A 196 -9.51 -11.37 2.99
N THR A 197 -10.04 -10.15 2.82
CA THR A 197 -11.36 -9.74 3.32
C THR A 197 -12.45 -9.66 2.23
N GLY A 198 -12.17 -10.14 1.02
CA GLY A 198 -13.16 -10.18 -0.07
C GLY A 198 -13.57 -8.79 -0.61
N GLN A 199 -12.72 -7.78 -0.43
CA GLN A 199 -12.97 -6.44 -0.96
C GLN A 199 -12.53 -6.29 -2.43
N VAL A 200 -11.89 -7.29 -2.98
CA VAL A 200 -11.51 -7.42 -4.40
C VAL A 200 -12.03 -8.73 -4.96
N ASN A 201 -12.15 -8.82 -6.28
CA ASN A 201 -12.85 -9.92 -6.94
C ASN A 201 -12.12 -11.27 -6.88
N SER A 202 -10.80 -11.27 -6.67
CA SER A 202 -10.00 -12.49 -6.70
C SER A 202 -8.96 -12.53 -5.58
N LEU A 203 -8.65 -13.73 -5.10
CA LEU A 203 -7.59 -13.95 -4.11
C LEU A 203 -6.19 -13.82 -4.72
N GLU A 204 -6.07 -13.88 -6.03
CA GLU A 204 -4.79 -13.85 -6.76
C GLU A 204 -4.98 -13.24 -8.16
N GLY A 205 -3.87 -12.96 -8.84
CA GLY A 205 -3.87 -12.39 -10.18
C GLY A 205 -3.91 -10.85 -10.20
N ALA A 206 -4.04 -10.27 -11.39
CA ALA A 206 -4.00 -8.82 -11.57
C ALA A 206 -5.25 -8.15 -10.99
N LEU A 207 -5.03 -7.03 -10.31
CA LEU A 207 -6.11 -6.13 -9.88
C LEU A 207 -6.72 -5.43 -11.10
N THR A 208 -8.03 -5.21 -11.08
CA THR A 208 -8.71 -4.35 -12.05
C THR A 208 -8.32 -2.89 -11.85
N GLU A 209 -8.60 -2.03 -12.81
CA GLU A 209 -8.31 -0.58 -12.69
C GLU A 209 -9.00 0.03 -11.47
N THR A 210 -10.27 -0.28 -11.24
CA THR A 210 -11.01 0.22 -10.08
C THR A 210 -10.38 -0.24 -8.76
N GLU A 211 -9.96 -1.51 -8.69
CA GLU A 211 -9.30 -2.05 -7.49
C GLU A 211 -7.93 -1.39 -7.25
N ARG A 212 -7.14 -1.16 -8.31
CA ARG A 212 -5.87 -0.42 -8.20
C ARG A 212 -6.07 0.98 -7.68
N ARG A 213 -7.07 1.70 -8.18
CA ARG A 213 -7.40 3.06 -7.71
C ARG A 213 -7.78 3.07 -6.23
N ILE A 214 -8.57 2.09 -5.78
CA ILE A 214 -8.92 1.95 -4.35
C ILE A 214 -7.68 1.62 -3.51
N VAL A 215 -6.83 0.69 -3.95
CA VAL A 215 -5.58 0.34 -3.26
C VAL A 215 -4.68 1.56 -3.15
N ALA A 216 -4.48 2.30 -4.24
CA ALA A 216 -3.63 3.49 -4.26
C ALA A 216 -4.17 4.60 -3.35
N SER A 217 -5.47 4.88 -3.39
CA SER A 217 -6.07 5.90 -2.52
C SER A 217 -5.92 5.54 -1.03
N ARG A 218 -6.06 4.27 -0.69
CA ARG A 218 -5.84 3.77 0.67
C ARG A 218 -4.35 3.77 1.07
N ALA A 219 -3.44 3.51 0.13
CA ALA A 219 -2.01 3.61 0.38
C ALA A 219 -1.61 5.05 0.71
N ILE A 220 -2.13 6.03 -0.03
CA ILE A 220 -1.93 7.45 0.28
C ILE A 220 -2.52 7.82 1.64
N LEU A 221 -3.74 7.35 1.95
CA LEU A 221 -4.32 7.53 3.28
C LEU A 221 -3.41 6.94 4.37
N GLY A 222 -2.84 5.75 4.13
CA GLY A 222 -1.91 5.10 5.04
C GLY A 222 -0.63 5.91 5.27
N GLU A 223 -0.07 6.52 4.22
CA GLU A 223 1.08 7.42 4.33
C GLU A 223 0.77 8.63 5.23
N TRP A 224 -0.40 9.26 5.05
CA TRP A 224 -0.82 10.39 5.89
C TRP A 224 -1.08 9.98 7.34
N ILE A 225 -1.68 8.82 7.57
CA ILE A 225 -1.88 8.26 8.92
C ILE A 225 -0.52 7.99 9.59
N GLY A 226 0.44 7.47 8.83
CA GLY A 226 1.80 7.19 9.30
C GLY A 226 2.69 8.43 9.47
N GLY A 227 2.22 9.61 9.07
CA GLY A 227 2.94 10.89 9.21
C GLY A 227 4.02 11.13 8.14
N SER A 228 4.13 10.29 7.10
CA SER A 228 5.12 10.46 6.04
C SER A 228 4.64 11.35 4.89
N GLY A 229 3.33 11.35 4.64
CA GLY A 229 2.72 12.01 3.48
C GLY A 229 3.18 11.40 2.14
N GLY A 230 2.32 11.41 1.16
CA GLY A 230 2.63 10.89 -0.17
C GLY A 230 1.69 11.46 -1.22
N GLY A 231 2.15 11.47 -2.46
CA GLY A 231 1.35 11.91 -3.61
C GLY A 231 0.81 10.72 -4.40
N TRP A 232 -0.11 11.01 -5.31
CA TRP A 232 -0.68 9.98 -6.17
C TRP A 232 0.36 9.29 -7.05
N GLN A 233 1.39 10.03 -7.53
CA GLN A 233 2.48 9.46 -8.31
C GLN A 233 3.29 8.41 -7.53
N ASP A 234 3.33 8.50 -6.21
CA ASP A 234 4.08 7.57 -5.36
C ASP A 234 3.49 6.16 -5.39
N SER A 235 2.19 6.03 -5.60
CA SER A 235 1.51 4.74 -5.76
C SER A 235 1.69 4.10 -7.14
N GLY A 236 2.49 4.72 -8.02
CA GLY A 236 2.66 4.29 -9.41
C GLY A 236 3.11 2.85 -9.60
N GLY A 237 3.78 2.25 -8.62
CA GLY A 237 4.16 0.84 -8.66
C GLY A 237 2.98 -0.14 -8.64
N VAL A 238 1.79 0.29 -8.24
CA VAL A 238 0.55 -0.52 -8.27
C VAL A 238 0.09 -0.78 -9.72
N TRP A 239 0.45 0.09 -10.66
CA TRP A 239 0.22 -0.09 -12.10
C TRP A 239 1.47 -0.60 -12.79
N PRO A 240 1.36 -1.52 -13.76
CA PRO A 240 2.52 -2.05 -14.47
C PRO A 240 3.10 -1.08 -15.49
N GLY A 241 4.34 -1.28 -15.85
CA GLY A 241 4.97 -0.76 -17.05
C GLY A 241 5.22 0.74 -17.05
N ILE A 242 5.23 1.32 -18.25
CA ILE A 242 5.41 2.75 -18.50
C ILE A 242 4.03 3.38 -18.62
N LYS A 243 3.83 4.50 -17.93
CA LYS A 243 2.51 5.14 -17.88
C LYS A 243 2.61 6.65 -17.74
N LEU A 244 1.66 7.34 -18.33
CA LEU A 244 1.39 8.75 -18.06
C LEU A 244 0.35 8.84 -16.95
N ILE A 245 0.65 9.60 -15.93
CA ILE A 245 -0.28 9.93 -14.85
C ILE A 245 -0.69 11.39 -15.01
N GLU A 246 -1.98 11.64 -15.10
CA GLU A 246 -2.55 12.98 -15.28
C GLU A 246 -3.47 13.31 -14.10
N GLY A 247 -3.41 14.55 -13.61
CA GLY A 247 -4.37 15.09 -12.65
C GLY A 247 -5.66 15.48 -13.35
N VAL A 248 -6.77 14.83 -13.01
CA VAL A 248 -8.10 15.14 -13.54
C VAL A 248 -9.07 15.45 -12.41
N GLU A 249 -10.09 16.27 -12.69
CA GLU A 249 -11.12 16.54 -11.68
C GLU A 249 -11.87 15.27 -11.29
N ALA A 250 -12.02 15.07 -9.97
CA ALA A 250 -12.81 14.00 -9.43
C ALA A 250 -14.30 14.22 -9.65
N THR A 251 -15.03 13.14 -9.90
CA THR A 251 -16.49 13.11 -9.96
C THR A 251 -17.05 12.34 -8.77
N GLU A 252 -18.34 12.53 -8.48
CA GLU A 252 -19.01 11.82 -7.38
C GLU A 252 -19.02 10.28 -7.57
N ASP A 253 -18.89 9.83 -8.82
CA ASP A 253 -18.86 8.41 -9.18
C ASP A 253 -17.47 7.77 -9.02
N ASP A 254 -16.44 8.56 -8.76
CA ASP A 254 -15.11 8.03 -8.57
C ASP A 254 -15.01 7.22 -7.26
N PRO A 255 -14.46 5.99 -7.31
CA PRO A 255 -14.44 5.09 -6.14
C PRO A 255 -13.61 5.63 -4.97
N GLU A 256 -12.66 6.49 -5.23
CA GLU A 256 -11.81 7.18 -4.26
C GLU A 256 -12.38 8.52 -3.79
N HIS A 257 -13.47 9.01 -4.38
CA HIS A 257 -14.12 10.25 -3.95
C HIS A 257 -14.51 10.21 -2.47
N GLY A 258 -14.15 11.25 -1.73
CA GLY A 258 -14.38 11.34 -0.29
C GLY A 258 -13.29 10.73 0.59
N ILE A 259 -12.28 10.03 0.04
CA ILE A 259 -11.06 9.65 0.74
C ILE A 259 -10.01 10.76 0.59
N SER A 260 -9.86 11.27 -0.63
CA SER A 260 -9.00 12.40 -0.92
C SER A 260 -9.69 13.71 -0.57
N LYS A 261 -8.95 14.66 -0.01
CA LYS A 261 -9.44 16.03 0.21
C LYS A 261 -9.32 16.87 -1.06
N GLY A 262 -8.48 16.46 -2.01
CA GLY A 262 -8.27 17.16 -3.26
C GLY A 262 -9.39 16.89 -4.26
N ARG A 263 -9.53 17.81 -5.21
CA ARG A 263 -10.47 17.69 -6.32
C ARG A 263 -9.86 16.94 -7.51
N LEU A 264 -8.53 16.83 -7.55
CA LEU A 264 -7.82 16.14 -8.61
C LEU A 264 -7.53 14.70 -8.21
N LEU A 265 -7.86 13.79 -9.10
CA LEU A 265 -7.53 12.37 -9.02
C LEU A 265 -6.64 11.96 -10.19
N PRO A 266 -5.79 10.94 -10.04
CA PRO A 266 -4.94 10.51 -11.13
C PRO A 266 -5.73 9.71 -12.16
N ARG A 267 -5.46 9.98 -13.42
CA ARG A 267 -5.80 9.10 -14.54
C ARG A 267 -4.51 8.46 -15.05
N HIS A 268 -4.49 7.14 -15.13
CA HIS A 268 -3.34 6.38 -15.61
C HIS A 268 -3.58 5.94 -17.05
N HIS A 269 -2.73 6.39 -17.96
CA HIS A 269 -2.62 5.84 -19.30
C HIS A 269 -1.39 4.93 -19.37
N ILE A 270 -1.61 3.62 -19.42
CA ILE A 270 -0.54 2.62 -19.51
C ILE A 270 -0.23 2.43 -20.97
N PHE A 271 0.99 2.77 -21.36
CA PHE A 271 1.43 2.62 -22.74
C PHE A 271 1.54 1.13 -23.10
N ASN A 272 0.90 0.76 -24.18
CA ASN A 272 0.97 -0.59 -24.74
C ASN A 272 2.19 -0.76 -25.66
N THR A 273 2.33 -1.94 -26.29
CA THR A 273 3.47 -2.27 -27.17
C THR A 273 3.45 -1.56 -28.51
N ASP A 274 2.29 -1.06 -28.95
CA ASP A 274 2.17 -0.31 -30.20
C ASP A 274 2.59 1.15 -29.98
N GLU A 275 2.34 1.70 -28.79
CA GLU A 275 2.74 3.05 -28.40
C GLU A 275 4.22 3.12 -28.04
N ILE A 276 4.73 2.15 -27.28
CA ILE A 276 6.15 2.02 -26.94
C ILE A 276 6.64 0.61 -27.32
N PRO A 277 7.34 0.49 -28.44
CA PRO A 277 7.84 -0.79 -28.93
C PRO A 277 8.77 -1.50 -27.91
N PRO A 278 8.77 -2.86 -27.88
CA PRO A 278 9.60 -3.62 -26.94
C PRO A 278 11.09 -3.26 -26.99
N GLY A 279 11.62 -2.94 -28.16
CA GLY A 279 13.02 -2.50 -28.33
C GLY A 279 13.33 -1.19 -27.62
N SER A 280 12.37 -0.23 -27.58
CA SER A 280 12.51 1.02 -26.85
C SER A 280 12.44 0.80 -25.33
N ARG A 281 11.55 -0.10 -24.88
CA ARG A 281 11.47 -0.49 -23.46
C ARG A 281 12.77 -1.11 -22.98
N LYS A 282 13.30 -2.07 -23.74
CA LYS A 282 14.58 -2.72 -23.46
C LYS A 282 15.74 -1.72 -23.41
N LYS A 283 15.80 -0.79 -24.38
CA LYS A 283 16.82 0.25 -24.39
C LYS A 283 16.74 1.17 -23.18
N LEU A 284 15.53 1.52 -22.74
CA LEU A 284 15.31 2.30 -21.51
C LEU A 284 15.85 1.53 -20.30
N GLU A 285 15.46 0.26 -20.13
CA GLU A 285 15.90 -0.61 -19.04
C GLU A 285 17.43 -0.72 -18.98
N GLU A 286 18.09 -0.97 -20.12
CA GLU A 286 19.55 -1.05 -20.23
C GLU A 286 20.29 0.29 -20.02
N SER A 287 19.57 1.41 -20.09
CA SER A 287 20.13 2.75 -19.93
C SER A 287 19.91 3.33 -18.53
N LEU A 288 19.12 2.68 -17.68
CA LEU A 288 18.85 3.16 -16.33
C LEU A 288 20.03 2.93 -15.40
N VAL A 289 20.43 3.99 -14.73
CA VAL A 289 21.46 3.94 -13.69
C VAL A 289 20.91 4.60 -12.43
N LEU A 290 20.88 3.84 -11.33
CA LEU A 290 20.49 4.34 -10.03
C LEU A 290 21.73 4.80 -9.27
N VAL A 291 21.76 6.09 -8.91
CA VAL A 291 22.83 6.67 -8.11
C VAL A 291 22.24 7.12 -6.76
N PRO A 292 22.68 6.54 -5.63
CA PRO A 292 22.21 6.97 -4.33
C PRO A 292 22.68 8.40 -4.03
N GLY A 293 21.76 9.30 -3.68
CA GLY A 293 22.00 10.72 -3.43
C GLY A 293 22.54 11.07 -2.03
N GLY A 294 22.81 10.08 -1.18
CA GLY A 294 23.29 10.29 0.19
C GLY A 294 22.32 9.79 1.26
N MET A 295 22.28 10.46 2.42
CA MET A 295 21.44 10.03 3.54
C MET A 295 19.94 10.21 3.27
N ALA A 296 19.15 9.32 3.85
CA ALA A 296 17.70 9.45 3.86
C ALA A 296 17.28 10.76 4.54
N GLN A 297 16.34 11.48 3.92
CA GLN A 297 15.75 12.70 4.48
C GLN A 297 14.27 12.45 4.77
N ASP A 298 13.81 12.97 5.90
CA ASP A 298 12.38 13.05 6.18
C ASP A 298 11.77 14.18 5.32
N VAL A 299 10.79 13.83 4.50
CA VAL A 299 10.09 14.79 3.63
C VAL A 299 8.79 15.31 4.22
N GLY A 300 8.27 14.68 5.28
CA GLY A 300 7.03 15.11 5.93
C GLY A 300 6.98 16.60 6.23
N PRO A 301 7.97 17.17 6.95
CA PRO A 301 8.00 18.61 7.25
C PRO A 301 8.08 19.51 6.01
N ILE A 302 8.75 19.04 4.94
CA ILE A 302 8.85 19.80 3.68
C ILE A 302 7.50 19.84 2.97
N LEU A 303 6.77 18.70 2.97
CA LEU A 303 5.44 18.61 2.38
C LEU A 303 4.43 19.48 3.11
N GLU A 304 4.45 19.48 4.45
CA GLU A 304 3.62 20.37 5.26
C GLU A 304 3.83 21.84 4.89
N MET A 305 5.08 22.28 4.76
CA MET A 305 5.41 23.64 4.35
C MET A 305 4.87 24.01 2.95
N VAL A 306 4.77 23.05 2.04
CA VAL A 306 4.24 23.26 0.68
C VAL A 306 2.73 23.30 0.68
N THR A 307 2.08 22.48 1.51
CA THR A 307 0.61 22.40 1.56
C THR A 307 -0.05 23.49 2.38
N GLU A 308 0.69 24.16 3.29
CA GLU A 308 0.20 25.30 4.08
C GLU A 308 0.18 26.63 3.32
N LYS A 309 0.75 26.70 2.13
CA LYS A 309 0.80 27.91 1.27
C LYS A 309 -0.22 27.84 0.15
#